data_86a34babcfc579e9f506a5a3d113415f
#
_entry.id   86a34babcfc579e9f506a5a3d113415f
#
_cell.length_a   1.000
_cell.length_b   1.000
_cell.length_c   1.000
_cell.angle_alpha   90.00
_cell.angle_beta   90.00
_cell.angle_gamma   90.00
#
_symmetry.space_group_name_H-M   'P 1'
#
loop_
_entity.id
_entity.type
_entity.pdbx_description
1 polymer ?
#
loop_
_entity_poly.entity_id
_entity_poly.type
_entity_poly.pdbx_seq_one_letter_code
_entity_poly.pdbx_strand_id
1 'polypeptide(L)'
;YEHLVYDGAKPTCVATLSDEARARTIIVAGFSKTYAMTGWRIGTTVAPLPIAKAIAELQSQTSSNVTTFGQYGALAALKEKEKTAASLKLMMTAFDRRRKFLHAELNKIPGITCLLAQGAFYLFPNISSFGLKDVDFCSRLLEAEKVAAVPGSAFGAEGYLRLSYATSDEIIKKGVERLARFCATLRK
;
A
#
# COMPACT_ATOMS: atom_id res chain seq x y z
N TYR A 1 -2.83 1.36 6.95
CA TYR A 1 -1.56 0.59 6.82
C TYR A 1 -0.85 0.34 8.16
N GLU A 2 -1.32 0.90 9.26
CA GLU A 2 -0.69 0.83 10.58
C GLU A 2 -0.50 -0.59 11.12
N HIS A 3 -1.29 -1.55 10.63
CA HIS A 3 -1.15 -2.97 10.97
C HIS A 3 -0.38 -3.77 9.91
N LEU A 4 -0.03 -3.16 8.78
CA LEU A 4 0.72 -3.81 7.70
C LEU A 4 2.20 -3.46 7.82
N VAL A 5 2.83 -3.95 8.87
CA VAL A 5 4.23 -3.68 9.21
C VAL A 5 5.00 -4.97 9.46
N TYR A 6 6.30 -4.96 9.20
CA TYR A 6 7.17 -6.13 9.24
C TYR A 6 8.37 -5.89 10.15
N ASP A 7 9.07 -6.96 10.48
CA ASP A 7 10.36 -6.93 11.16
C ASP A 7 10.36 -6.15 12.49
N GLY A 8 9.21 -6.20 13.20
CA GLY A 8 9.05 -5.51 14.48
C GLY A 8 8.87 -3.99 14.39
N ALA A 9 8.69 -3.44 13.19
CA ALA A 9 8.41 -2.01 13.02
C ALA A 9 7.14 -1.61 13.78
N LYS A 10 7.21 -0.48 14.46
CA LYS A 10 6.10 0.07 15.26
C LYS A 10 5.71 1.43 14.69
N PRO A 11 4.54 1.53 14.05
CA PRO A 11 4.05 2.82 13.59
C PRO A 11 3.68 3.71 14.78
N THR A 12 3.97 4.99 14.65
CA THR A 12 3.63 5.99 15.68
C THR A 12 2.50 6.87 15.16
N CYS A 13 1.41 6.96 15.92
CA CYS A 13 0.36 7.91 15.63
C CYS A 13 0.72 9.28 16.23
N VAL A 14 0.76 10.32 15.41
CA VAL A 14 1.12 11.69 15.84
C VAL A 14 0.24 12.18 16.98
N ALA A 15 -1.06 11.84 16.98
CA ALA A 15 -1.99 12.21 18.03
C ALA A 15 -1.69 11.59 19.42
N THR A 16 -0.75 10.65 19.51
CA THR A 16 -0.36 10.01 20.78
C THR A 16 0.93 10.59 21.37
N LEU A 17 1.57 11.56 20.69
CA LEU A 17 2.84 12.14 21.15
C LEU A 17 2.68 13.13 22.31
N SER A 18 1.60 13.91 22.32
CA SER A 18 1.26 14.85 23.40
C SER A 18 -0.21 15.28 23.27
N ASP A 19 -0.75 15.94 24.31
CA ASP A 19 -2.09 16.52 24.27
C ASP A 19 -2.17 17.66 23.24
N GLU A 20 -1.11 18.46 23.09
CA GLU A 20 -1.02 19.48 22.06
C GLU A 20 -1.07 18.85 20.66
N ALA A 21 -0.29 17.81 20.41
CA ALA A 21 -0.30 17.09 19.14
C ALA A 21 -1.70 16.53 18.85
N ARG A 22 -2.36 15.94 19.86
CA ARG A 22 -3.74 15.43 19.75
C ARG A 22 -4.73 16.52 19.36
N ALA A 23 -4.67 17.68 20.01
CA ALA A 23 -5.57 18.80 19.76
C ALA A 23 -5.42 19.38 18.34
N ARG A 24 -4.26 19.18 17.70
CA ARG A 24 -3.93 19.70 16.35
C ARG A 24 -3.95 18.63 15.26
N THR A 25 -4.31 17.38 15.59
CA THR A 25 -4.26 16.25 14.64
C THR A 25 -5.66 15.87 14.19
N ILE A 26 -5.82 15.71 12.91
CA ILE A 26 -6.97 15.05 12.27
C ILE A 26 -6.45 13.70 11.75
N ILE A 27 -6.97 12.61 12.28
CA ILE A 27 -6.63 11.26 11.82
C ILE A 27 -7.65 10.86 10.76
N VAL A 28 -7.16 10.53 9.57
CA VAL A 28 -7.98 9.92 8.51
C VAL A 28 -7.52 8.48 8.33
N ALA A 29 -8.39 7.53 8.65
CA ALA A 29 -8.10 6.11 8.58
C ALA A 29 -9.08 5.38 7.65
N GLY A 30 -8.63 4.27 7.06
CA GLY A 30 -9.45 3.49 6.14
C GLY A 30 -9.46 2.01 6.46
N PHE A 31 -10.59 1.35 6.23
CA PHE A 31 -10.74 -0.08 6.39
C PHE A 31 -10.18 -0.88 5.21
N SER A 32 -9.88 -0.20 4.11
CA SER A 32 -9.51 -0.81 2.82
C SER A 32 -8.35 -1.79 2.90
N LYS A 33 -7.31 -1.49 3.70
CA LYS A 33 -6.04 -2.22 3.67
C LYS A 33 -5.93 -3.23 4.81
N THR A 34 -5.98 -2.77 6.04
CA THR A 34 -5.91 -3.62 7.25
C THR A 34 -6.96 -4.72 7.27
N TYR A 35 -8.19 -4.39 6.86
CA TYR A 35 -9.33 -5.32 6.92
C TYR A 35 -9.69 -5.92 5.55
N ALA A 36 -8.86 -5.71 4.51
CA ALA A 36 -9.12 -6.16 3.14
C ALA A 36 -10.50 -5.71 2.60
N MET A 37 -10.97 -4.51 2.99
CA MET A 37 -12.30 -3.97 2.70
C MET A 37 -12.27 -2.90 1.61
N THR A 38 -11.48 -3.06 0.55
CA THR A 38 -11.34 -2.05 -0.51
C THR A 38 -12.67 -1.74 -1.21
N GLY A 39 -13.47 -2.75 -1.49
CA GLY A 39 -14.78 -2.62 -2.16
C GLY A 39 -15.88 -2.03 -1.27
N TRP A 40 -15.70 -2.02 0.04
CA TRP A 40 -16.71 -1.54 1.00
C TRP A 40 -16.80 -0.01 1.07
N ARG A 41 -15.75 0.70 0.61
CA ARG A 41 -15.65 2.16 0.55
C ARG A 41 -15.88 2.84 1.90
N ILE A 42 -15.17 2.40 2.96
CA ILE A 42 -15.32 2.88 4.33
C ILE A 42 -14.00 3.44 4.85
N GLY A 43 -14.10 4.60 5.47
CA GLY A 43 -13.06 5.23 6.26
C GLY A 43 -13.64 5.91 7.48
N THR A 44 -12.78 6.38 8.35
CA THR A 44 -13.13 7.13 9.55
C THR A 44 -12.25 8.36 9.66
N THR A 45 -12.82 9.41 10.27
CA THR A 45 -12.06 10.59 10.67
C THR A 45 -12.21 10.78 12.17
N VAL A 46 -11.08 10.96 12.86
CA VAL A 46 -11.03 11.32 14.28
C VAL A 46 -10.39 12.70 14.38
N ALA A 47 -11.13 13.67 14.93
CA ALA A 47 -10.72 15.06 14.99
C ALA A 47 -11.27 15.74 16.25
N PRO A 48 -10.75 16.91 16.64
CA PRO A 48 -11.42 17.76 17.64
C PRO A 48 -12.89 18.00 17.29
N LEU A 49 -13.74 18.06 18.31
CA LEU A 49 -15.21 18.06 18.15
C LEU A 49 -15.75 19.10 17.16
N PRO A 50 -15.29 20.37 17.13
CA PRO A 50 -15.78 21.34 16.16
C PRO A 50 -15.52 20.91 14.71
N ILE A 51 -14.33 20.36 14.44
CA ILE A 51 -13.93 19.86 13.11
C ILE A 51 -14.75 18.63 12.74
N ALA A 52 -14.89 17.68 13.65
CA ALA A 52 -15.69 16.47 13.42
C ALA A 52 -17.15 16.78 13.09
N LYS A 53 -17.76 17.78 13.77
CA LYS A 53 -19.11 18.27 13.45
C LYS A 53 -19.19 18.87 12.05
N ALA A 54 -18.27 19.77 11.69
CA ALA A 54 -18.25 20.39 10.37
C ALA A 54 -18.08 19.35 9.25
N ILE A 55 -17.24 18.33 9.45
CA ILE A 55 -17.08 17.21 8.51
C ILE A 55 -18.40 16.44 8.36
N ALA A 56 -19.09 16.13 9.46
CA ALA A 56 -20.36 15.42 9.44
C ALA A 56 -21.46 16.21 8.71
N GLU A 57 -21.54 17.53 8.95
CA GLU A 57 -22.47 18.42 8.26
C GLU A 57 -22.18 18.46 6.75
N LEU A 58 -20.92 18.66 6.36
CA LEU A 58 -20.54 18.66 4.95
C LEU A 58 -20.85 17.32 4.29
N GLN A 59 -20.52 16.21 4.95
CA GLN A 59 -20.82 14.85 4.48
C GLN A 59 -22.31 14.66 4.24
N SER A 60 -23.16 15.13 5.15
CA SER A 60 -24.61 15.00 5.04
C SER A 60 -25.18 15.72 3.83
N GLN A 61 -24.56 16.85 3.43
CA GLN A 61 -25.01 17.66 2.28
C GLN A 61 -24.41 17.20 0.94
N THR A 62 -23.29 16.48 0.97
CA THR A 62 -22.61 16.06 -0.27
C THR A 62 -22.94 14.63 -0.69
N SER A 63 -22.88 13.68 0.22
CA SER A 63 -23.07 12.25 -0.07
C SER A 63 -23.97 11.53 0.95
N SER A 64 -24.66 12.28 1.80
CA SER A 64 -25.52 11.82 2.89
C SER A 64 -24.75 11.03 3.95
N ASN A 65 -24.60 9.72 3.77
CA ASN A 65 -23.85 8.88 4.69
C ASN A 65 -23.23 7.68 3.98
N VAL A 66 -22.33 7.00 4.68
CA VAL A 66 -21.76 5.73 4.24
C VAL A 66 -22.83 4.64 4.28
N THR A 67 -22.79 3.71 3.33
CA THR A 67 -23.74 2.61 3.24
C THR A 67 -23.86 1.83 4.56
N THR A 68 -25.09 1.61 5.01
CA THR A 68 -25.40 1.05 6.34
C THR A 68 -24.80 -0.33 6.55
N PHE A 69 -24.94 -1.26 5.59
CA PHE A 69 -24.35 -2.59 5.73
C PHE A 69 -22.82 -2.56 5.81
N GLY A 70 -22.19 -1.60 5.12
CA GLY A 70 -20.76 -1.36 5.22
C GLY A 70 -20.35 -0.91 6.61
N GLN A 71 -21.11 -0.04 7.26
CA GLN A 71 -20.88 0.38 8.65
C GLN A 71 -20.96 -0.81 9.61
N TYR A 72 -21.94 -1.70 9.45
CA TYR A 72 -22.01 -2.94 10.24
C TYR A 72 -20.83 -3.86 10.01
N GLY A 73 -20.35 -3.98 8.76
CA GLY A 73 -19.13 -4.73 8.44
C GLY A 73 -17.90 -4.15 9.14
N ALA A 74 -17.73 -2.82 9.09
CA ALA A 74 -16.64 -2.14 9.79
C ALA A 74 -16.75 -2.29 11.31
N LEU A 75 -17.97 -2.19 11.86
CA LEU A 75 -18.22 -2.39 13.29
C LEU A 75 -17.87 -3.82 13.73
N ALA A 76 -18.22 -4.82 12.93
CA ALA A 76 -17.86 -6.22 13.17
C ALA A 76 -16.34 -6.39 13.17
N ALA A 77 -15.62 -5.82 12.19
CA ALA A 77 -14.16 -5.86 12.11
C ALA A 77 -13.47 -5.26 13.35
N LEU A 78 -14.06 -4.24 13.96
CA LEU A 78 -13.54 -3.62 15.19
C LEU A 78 -13.91 -4.37 16.46
N LYS A 79 -15.10 -4.97 16.51
CA LYS A 79 -15.60 -5.69 17.70
C LYS A 79 -15.05 -7.12 17.79
N GLU A 80 -14.96 -7.83 16.68
CA GLU A 80 -14.51 -9.22 16.62
C GLU A 80 -12.97 -9.33 16.62
N LYS A 81 -12.35 -8.79 17.66
CA LYS A 81 -10.88 -8.59 17.72
C LYS A 81 -10.07 -9.85 17.45
N GLU A 82 -10.49 -11.00 18.00
CA GLU A 82 -9.78 -12.28 17.83
C GLU A 82 -9.84 -12.78 16.38
N LYS A 83 -11.01 -12.73 15.76
CA LYS A 83 -11.19 -13.12 14.35
C LYS A 83 -10.44 -12.20 13.42
N THR A 84 -10.50 -10.90 13.69
CA THR A 84 -9.75 -9.89 12.93
C THR A 84 -8.25 -10.10 13.06
N ALA A 85 -7.74 -10.34 14.27
CA ALA A 85 -6.33 -10.61 14.51
C ALA A 85 -5.86 -11.89 13.79
N ALA A 86 -6.67 -12.94 13.80
CA ALA A 86 -6.37 -14.19 13.10
C ALA A 86 -6.31 -13.98 11.57
N SER A 87 -7.28 -13.26 11.01
CA SER A 87 -7.30 -12.93 9.58
C SER A 87 -6.12 -12.06 9.17
N LEU A 88 -5.80 -11.04 9.97
CA LEU A 88 -4.66 -10.17 9.75
C LEU A 88 -3.34 -10.95 9.80
N LYS A 89 -3.19 -11.86 10.76
CA LYS A 89 -2.00 -12.71 10.86
C LYS A 89 -1.80 -13.58 9.61
N LEU A 90 -2.86 -14.19 9.07
CA LEU A 90 -2.79 -14.96 7.83
C LEU A 90 -2.36 -14.10 6.65
N MET A 91 -2.96 -12.93 6.49
CA MET A 91 -2.62 -11.97 5.44
C MET A 91 -1.17 -11.50 5.56
N MET A 92 -0.72 -11.12 6.74
CA MET A 92 0.64 -10.65 6.99
C MET A 92 1.69 -11.73 6.75
N THR A 93 1.40 -12.99 7.11
CA THR A 93 2.30 -14.11 6.82
C THR A 93 2.50 -14.29 5.31
N ALA A 94 1.43 -14.20 4.53
CA ALA A 94 1.51 -14.28 3.07
C ALA A 94 2.26 -13.07 2.48
N PHE A 95 1.97 -11.88 2.95
CA PHE A 95 2.63 -10.67 2.48
C PHE A 95 4.13 -10.65 2.81
N ASP A 96 4.54 -11.07 4.01
CA ASP A 96 5.95 -11.10 4.38
C ASP A 96 6.75 -12.09 3.52
N ARG A 97 6.20 -13.28 3.25
CA ARG A 97 6.80 -14.25 2.33
C ARG A 97 6.97 -13.65 0.92
N ARG A 98 5.93 -13.04 0.37
CA ARG A 98 5.92 -12.42 -0.96
C ARG A 98 6.86 -11.22 -1.04
N ARG A 99 6.89 -10.40 0.01
CA ARG A 99 7.81 -9.27 0.16
C ARG A 99 9.26 -9.72 0.04
N LYS A 100 9.65 -10.70 0.84
CA LYS A 100 11.02 -11.24 0.88
C LYS A 100 11.40 -11.90 -0.45
N PHE A 101 10.49 -12.68 -1.03
CA PHE A 101 10.70 -13.29 -2.33
C PHE A 101 10.91 -12.24 -3.43
N LEU A 102 9.97 -11.30 -3.58
CA LEU A 102 10.05 -10.28 -4.63
C LEU A 102 11.28 -9.39 -4.44
N HIS A 103 11.62 -9.00 -3.22
CA HIS A 103 12.84 -8.25 -2.92
C HIS A 103 14.10 -8.98 -3.36
N ALA A 104 14.22 -10.27 -3.01
CA ALA A 104 15.37 -11.07 -3.40
C ALA A 104 15.50 -11.21 -4.92
N GLU A 105 14.41 -11.46 -5.63
CA GLU A 105 14.40 -11.60 -7.08
C GLU A 105 14.69 -10.26 -7.80
N LEU A 106 14.15 -9.15 -7.32
CA LEU A 106 14.43 -7.82 -7.89
C LEU A 106 15.92 -7.48 -7.83
N ASN A 107 16.57 -7.73 -6.71
CA ASN A 107 18.00 -7.44 -6.54
C ASN A 107 18.93 -8.40 -7.30
N LYS A 108 18.41 -9.48 -7.90
CA LYS A 108 19.17 -10.32 -8.85
C LYS A 108 19.16 -9.73 -10.26
N ILE A 109 18.23 -8.80 -10.59
CA ILE A 109 18.16 -8.20 -11.92
C ILE A 109 19.25 -7.13 -12.01
N PRO A 110 20.24 -7.29 -12.91
CA PRO A 110 21.29 -6.29 -13.04
C PRO A 110 20.69 -4.93 -13.42
N GLY A 111 21.10 -3.89 -12.70
CA GLY A 111 20.59 -2.53 -12.89
C GLY A 111 19.39 -2.17 -12.03
N ILE A 112 18.83 -3.11 -11.29
CA ILE A 112 17.81 -2.82 -10.28
C ILE A 112 18.43 -2.88 -8.88
N THR A 113 18.06 -1.94 -8.02
CA THR A 113 18.31 -1.99 -6.58
C THR A 113 17.00 -1.73 -5.83
N CYS A 114 16.75 -2.50 -4.80
CA CYS A 114 15.51 -2.40 -4.05
C CYS A 114 15.78 -2.56 -2.55
N LEU A 115 15.29 -1.64 -1.72
CA LEU A 115 15.28 -1.78 -0.28
C LEU A 115 14.13 -2.68 0.16
N LEU A 116 14.35 -3.44 1.24
CA LEU A 116 13.29 -4.25 1.83
C LEU A 116 12.33 -3.34 2.60
N ALA A 117 11.09 -3.23 2.13
CA ALA A 117 10.08 -2.39 2.75
C ALA A 117 9.68 -2.92 4.14
N GLN A 118 9.52 -2.01 5.11
CA GLN A 118 9.09 -2.36 6.47
C GLN A 118 7.59 -2.19 6.71
N GLY A 119 6.83 -1.84 5.68
CA GLY A 119 5.38 -1.67 5.77
C GLY A 119 4.66 -1.75 4.43
N ALA A 120 3.34 -1.74 4.48
CA ALA A 120 2.43 -1.86 3.34
C ALA A 120 2.59 -3.19 2.58
N PHE A 121 2.27 -3.22 1.30
CA PHE A 121 2.44 -4.37 0.40
C PHE A 121 3.01 -3.95 -0.96
N TYR A 122 3.99 -3.03 -0.91
CA TYR A 122 4.67 -2.51 -2.08
C TYR A 122 6.19 -2.62 -1.92
N LEU A 123 6.89 -2.87 -3.03
CA LEU A 123 8.31 -2.61 -3.16
C LEU A 123 8.54 -1.42 -4.11
N PHE A 124 9.65 -0.72 -3.91
CA PHE A 124 9.96 0.50 -4.62
C PHE A 124 11.39 0.43 -5.21
N PRO A 125 11.60 -0.41 -6.24
CA PRO A 125 12.90 -0.59 -6.87
C PRO A 125 13.35 0.66 -7.66
N ASN A 126 14.64 0.95 -7.57
CA ASN A 126 15.31 1.94 -8.40
C ASN A 126 15.64 1.33 -9.76
N ILE A 127 15.34 2.08 -10.83
CA ILE A 127 15.57 1.71 -12.22
C ILE A 127 16.37 2.77 -13.00
N SER A 128 16.93 3.76 -12.31
CA SER A 128 17.63 4.90 -12.94
C SER A 128 18.82 4.48 -13.81
N SER A 129 19.43 3.31 -13.53
CA SER A 129 20.54 2.77 -14.32
C SER A 129 20.20 2.44 -15.77
N PHE A 130 18.90 2.32 -16.11
CA PHE A 130 18.47 2.03 -17.48
C PHE A 130 18.36 3.30 -18.36
N GLY A 131 18.55 4.51 -17.80
CA GLY A 131 18.55 5.75 -18.54
C GLY A 131 17.20 6.17 -19.13
N LEU A 132 16.12 5.49 -18.80
CA LEU A 132 14.76 5.82 -19.18
C LEU A 132 14.05 6.59 -18.08
N LYS A 133 13.15 7.50 -18.46
CA LYS A 133 12.17 8.04 -17.52
C LYS A 133 11.29 6.90 -17.00
N ASP A 134 10.92 6.95 -15.74
CA ASP A 134 10.10 5.93 -15.08
C ASP A 134 8.73 5.73 -15.75
N VAL A 135 8.12 6.80 -16.28
CA VAL A 135 6.87 6.71 -17.06
C VAL A 135 7.07 5.91 -18.34
N ASP A 136 8.16 6.20 -19.09
CA ASP A 136 8.48 5.49 -20.34
C ASP A 136 8.83 4.02 -20.06
N PHE A 137 9.56 3.76 -18.97
CA PHE A 137 9.88 2.41 -18.54
C PHE A 137 8.60 1.61 -18.25
N CYS A 138 7.66 2.18 -17.47
CA CYS A 138 6.38 1.55 -17.14
C CYS A 138 5.54 1.27 -18.39
N SER A 139 5.44 2.23 -19.32
CA SER A 139 4.68 2.07 -20.56
C SER A 139 5.25 0.95 -21.43
N ARG A 140 6.56 0.96 -21.66
CA ARG A 140 7.24 -0.08 -22.43
C ARG A 140 7.17 -1.46 -21.80
N LEU A 141 7.30 -1.54 -20.46
CA LEU A 141 7.16 -2.78 -19.69
C LEU A 141 5.74 -3.36 -19.86
N LEU A 142 4.72 -2.49 -19.77
CA LEU A 142 3.34 -2.91 -19.96
C LEU A 142 3.09 -3.42 -21.38
N GLU A 143 3.59 -2.72 -22.39
CA GLU A 143 3.43 -3.09 -23.79
C GLU A 143 4.15 -4.38 -24.16
N ALA A 144 5.42 -4.52 -23.76
CA ALA A 144 6.25 -5.67 -24.11
C ALA A 144 5.93 -6.93 -23.31
N GLU A 145 5.76 -6.80 -22.01
CA GLU A 145 5.69 -7.94 -21.09
C GLU A 145 4.37 -8.08 -20.34
N LYS A 146 3.42 -7.15 -20.54
CA LYS A 146 2.12 -7.12 -19.84
C LYS A 146 2.27 -7.11 -18.31
N VAL A 147 3.28 -6.39 -17.83
CA VAL A 147 3.51 -6.14 -16.39
C VAL A 147 3.17 -4.68 -16.09
N ALA A 148 2.17 -4.47 -15.26
CA ALA A 148 1.79 -3.14 -14.80
C ALA A 148 2.62 -2.74 -13.57
N ALA A 149 3.22 -1.56 -13.63
CA ALA A 149 3.91 -0.91 -12.52
C ALA A 149 3.46 0.56 -12.45
N VAL A 150 3.61 1.19 -11.29
CA VAL A 150 3.33 2.61 -11.16
C VAL A 150 4.67 3.37 -11.15
N PRO A 151 4.83 4.41 -12.01
CA PRO A 151 6.07 5.19 -12.03
C PRO A 151 6.28 5.92 -10.71
N GLY A 152 7.53 6.01 -10.26
CA GLY A 152 7.91 6.65 -9.00
C GLY A 152 7.66 8.15 -9.00
N SER A 153 7.70 8.80 -10.16
CA SER A 153 7.36 10.22 -10.34
C SER A 153 5.95 10.56 -9.84
N ALA A 154 4.99 9.60 -9.90
CA ALA A 154 3.67 9.76 -9.30
C ALA A 154 3.71 9.93 -7.75
N PHE A 155 4.86 9.65 -7.13
CA PHE A 155 5.14 9.78 -5.70
C PHE A 155 6.29 10.77 -5.42
N GLY A 156 6.68 11.58 -6.39
CA GLY A 156 7.79 12.52 -6.27
C GLY A 156 9.18 11.88 -6.29
N ALA A 157 9.33 10.65 -6.79
CA ALA A 157 10.58 9.89 -6.81
C ALA A 157 10.86 9.35 -8.23
N GLU A 158 11.39 10.22 -9.11
CA GLU A 158 11.81 9.81 -10.44
C GLU A 158 12.87 8.71 -10.41
N GLY A 159 12.87 7.84 -11.42
CA GLY A 159 13.81 6.72 -11.51
C GLY A 159 13.47 5.53 -10.63
N TYR A 160 12.26 5.49 -10.09
CA TYR A 160 11.74 4.36 -9.30
C TYR A 160 10.46 3.78 -9.92
N LEU A 161 10.10 2.57 -9.48
CA LEU A 161 8.81 1.94 -9.76
C LEU A 161 8.13 1.52 -8.45
N ARG A 162 6.81 1.55 -8.42
CA ARG A 162 6.06 0.86 -7.36
C ARG A 162 5.48 -0.44 -7.87
N LEU A 163 5.86 -1.55 -7.22
CA LEU A 163 5.34 -2.89 -7.47
C LEU A 163 4.53 -3.35 -6.27
N SER A 164 3.33 -3.88 -6.52
CA SER A 164 2.49 -4.47 -5.48
C SER A 164 2.72 -5.98 -5.39
N TYR A 165 2.82 -6.51 -4.18
CA TYR A 165 2.81 -7.95 -3.92
C TYR A 165 1.50 -8.46 -3.29
N ALA A 166 0.43 -7.64 -3.36
CA ALA A 166 -0.92 -8.04 -2.96
C ALA A 166 -1.63 -8.86 -4.05
N THR A 167 -0.98 -9.92 -4.53
CA THR A 167 -1.48 -10.85 -5.54
C THR A 167 -0.94 -12.25 -5.27
N SER A 168 -1.26 -13.27 -6.10
CA SER A 168 -0.78 -14.65 -5.88
C SER A 168 0.74 -14.79 -6.07
N ASP A 169 1.33 -15.80 -5.44
CA ASP A 169 2.76 -16.10 -5.56
C ASP A 169 3.17 -16.39 -7.01
N GLU A 170 2.31 -17.06 -7.78
CA GLU A 170 2.55 -17.35 -9.21
C GLU A 170 2.57 -16.08 -10.06
N ILE A 171 1.65 -15.14 -9.80
CA ILE A 171 1.62 -13.86 -10.53
C ILE A 171 2.87 -13.04 -10.21
N ILE A 172 3.32 -13.02 -8.95
CA ILE A 172 4.56 -12.34 -8.56
C ILE A 172 5.76 -12.96 -9.27
N LYS A 173 5.87 -14.29 -9.27
CA LYS A 173 6.95 -15.00 -9.96
C LYS A 173 6.98 -14.68 -11.44
N LYS A 174 5.85 -14.82 -12.13
CA LYS A 174 5.72 -14.46 -13.56
C LYS A 174 6.05 -12.99 -13.80
N GLY A 175 5.61 -12.10 -12.92
CA GLY A 175 5.85 -10.65 -13.03
C GLY A 175 7.33 -10.31 -12.97
N VAL A 176 8.07 -10.86 -12.00
CA VAL A 176 9.51 -10.58 -11.86
C VAL A 176 10.33 -11.22 -12.97
N GLU A 177 9.97 -12.43 -13.44
CA GLU A 177 10.62 -13.06 -14.61
C GLU A 177 10.45 -12.20 -15.89
N ARG A 178 9.26 -11.66 -16.12
CA ARG A 178 8.97 -10.77 -17.24
C ARG A 178 9.72 -9.43 -17.12
N LEU A 179 9.76 -8.85 -15.93
CA LEU A 179 10.54 -7.65 -15.67
C LEU A 179 12.03 -7.88 -15.96
N ALA A 180 12.59 -9.03 -15.54
CA ALA A 180 13.98 -9.38 -15.81
C ALA A 180 14.26 -9.49 -17.31
N ARG A 181 13.37 -10.13 -18.08
CA ARG A 181 13.51 -10.19 -19.56
C ARG A 181 13.48 -8.81 -20.19
N PHE A 182 12.55 -7.96 -19.79
CA PHE A 182 12.47 -6.58 -20.27
C PHE A 182 13.75 -5.81 -19.98
N CYS A 183 14.25 -5.86 -18.75
CA CYS A 183 15.49 -5.19 -18.34
C CYS A 183 16.69 -5.67 -19.18
N ALA A 184 16.74 -6.96 -19.54
CA ALA A 184 17.80 -7.49 -20.39
C ALA A 184 17.79 -6.88 -21.80
N THR A 185 16.63 -6.51 -22.34
CA THR A 185 16.52 -5.84 -23.68
C THR A 185 17.02 -4.40 -23.66
N LEU A 186 17.04 -3.74 -22.51
CA LEU A 186 17.47 -2.35 -22.36
C LEU A 186 18.99 -2.18 -22.17
N ARG A 187 19.71 -3.26 -21.95
CA ARG A 187 21.16 -3.27 -21.64
C ARG A 187 22.05 -3.57 -22.85
N LYS A 188 21.53 -3.45 -24.06
CA LYS A 188 22.30 -3.65 -25.29
C LYS A 188 23.16 -2.45 -25.62
#